data_fd5b2f11bbfb095f420a456577be1ba4
#
_entry.id   fd5b2f11bbfb095f420a456577be1ba4
#
_cell.length_a   1.000
_cell.length_b   1.000
_cell.length_c   1.000
_cell.angle_alpha   90.00
_cell.angle_beta   90.00
_cell.angle_gamma   90.00
#
_symmetry.space_group_name_H-M   'P 1'
#
loop_
_entity.id
_entity.type
_entity.pdbx_description
1 polymer ?
#
loop_
_entity_poly.entity_id
_entity_poly.type
_entity_poly.pdbx_seq_one_letter_code
_entity_poly.pdbx_strand_id
1 'polypeptide(L)'
;LVSSSAASDVYKRQPLTMQAFASEVEIIFLSIFISCLIYGILIEITLRRKKFTYTPRDGFLITFFGWVFVSILASLPFFFSGMNYADSIFEAVSGLTTTGSTTISNLSSLSESLLIYRQLLQWAGGVGLIIVVLAIIPAASGGIRILQAETSGFAENSFSPRLKKTARSLLRFYLGITILCAVSYWLAGMNYFEAISHSFSTVSIGGFSIYDDNFGHFNSPLIEGIAILFILISATNFGLHFLFLLKKDFKFYVKNDEFKFFLLLILAATTFSVLVLLFNEQIGVSESFRYGVFQTISIITTTGFTITDLNNMGILLPILIMLLAFIGACSGSVGGGIKAWRINILIRLA
;
A
#
# COMPACT_ATOMS: atom_id res chain seq x y z
N LEU A 1 -14.00 -23.13 -28.47
CA LEU A 1 -13.24 -22.44 -29.52
C LEU A 1 -13.98 -21.17 -29.94
N VAL A 2 -14.02 -20.15 -29.09
CA VAL A 2 -14.34 -18.78 -29.49
C VAL A 2 -13.00 -18.10 -29.71
N SER A 3 -12.75 -17.73 -30.94
CA SER A 3 -11.46 -17.33 -31.47
C SER A 3 -10.85 -16.12 -30.77
N SER A 4 -9.55 -16.20 -30.55
CA SER A 4 -8.67 -15.10 -30.10
C SER A 4 -8.68 -13.85 -31.01
N SER A 5 -9.42 -13.86 -32.09
CA SER A 5 -9.61 -12.72 -33.00
C SER A 5 -10.62 -11.69 -32.50
N ALA A 6 -11.62 -12.10 -31.70
CA ALA A 6 -12.65 -11.18 -31.23
C ALA A 6 -12.12 -10.22 -30.15
N ALA A 7 -11.19 -10.68 -29.30
CA ALA A 7 -10.57 -9.82 -28.28
C ALA A 7 -9.61 -8.78 -28.89
N SER A 8 -8.91 -9.12 -29.98
CA SER A 8 -8.02 -8.18 -30.66
C SER A 8 -8.77 -7.11 -31.47
N ASP A 9 -10.00 -7.40 -31.92
CA ASP A 9 -10.82 -6.44 -32.68
C ASP A 9 -11.58 -5.45 -31.78
N VAL A 10 -11.84 -5.78 -30.53
CA VAL A 10 -12.38 -4.83 -29.54
C VAL A 10 -11.33 -3.75 -29.21
N TYR A 11 -10.06 -4.12 -29.12
CA TYR A 11 -8.96 -3.17 -28.91
C TYR A 11 -8.72 -2.24 -30.11
N LYS A 12 -9.00 -2.69 -31.34
CA LYS A 12 -8.84 -1.87 -32.57
C LYS A 12 -9.98 -0.89 -32.81
N ARG A 13 -11.08 -0.96 -32.09
CA ARG A 13 -12.24 -0.07 -32.21
C ARG A 13 -12.40 0.92 -31.06
N GLN A 14 -11.33 1.20 -30.30
CA GLN A 14 -11.36 2.37 -29.42
C GLN A 14 -11.57 3.61 -30.30
N PRO A 15 -12.62 4.43 -30.05
CA PRO A 15 -12.85 5.62 -30.86
C PRO A 15 -11.60 6.50 -30.82
N LEU A 16 -11.26 7.12 -31.93
CA LEU A 16 -10.16 8.09 -32.07
C LEU A 16 -10.17 9.15 -30.97
N THR A 17 -11.33 9.43 -30.40
CA THR A 17 -11.53 10.28 -29.21
C THR A 17 -10.88 9.71 -27.95
N MET A 18 -10.89 8.38 -27.74
CA MET A 18 -10.25 7.76 -26.59
C MET A 18 -8.72 7.71 -26.72
N GLN A 19 -8.21 7.54 -27.95
CA GLN A 19 -6.76 7.61 -28.18
C GLN A 19 -6.25 9.05 -28.04
N ALA A 20 -7.00 10.05 -28.48
CA ALA A 20 -6.68 11.46 -28.25
C ALA A 20 -6.71 11.80 -26.75
N PHE A 21 -7.68 11.27 -26.00
CA PHE A 21 -7.80 11.47 -24.56
C PHE A 21 -6.65 10.82 -23.77
N ALA A 22 -6.20 9.62 -24.19
CA ALA A 22 -5.03 8.96 -23.58
C ALA A 22 -3.75 9.77 -23.80
N SER A 23 -3.55 10.33 -25.00
CA SER A 23 -2.40 11.19 -25.29
C SER A 23 -2.42 12.51 -24.51
N GLU A 24 -3.60 13.09 -24.26
CA GLU A 24 -3.75 14.29 -23.43
C GLU A 24 -3.40 14.00 -21.96
N VAL A 25 -3.85 12.87 -21.41
CA VAL A 25 -3.51 12.46 -20.04
C VAL A 25 -2.00 12.26 -19.88
N GLU A 26 -1.33 11.64 -20.84
CA GLU A 26 0.13 11.47 -20.82
C GLU A 26 0.87 12.81 -20.86
N ILE A 27 0.40 13.77 -21.63
CA ILE A 27 0.95 15.14 -21.67
C ILE A 27 0.75 15.85 -20.34
N ILE A 28 -0.39 15.65 -19.67
CA ILE A 28 -0.67 16.20 -18.35
C ILE A 28 0.34 15.65 -17.33
N PHE A 29 0.56 14.34 -17.28
CA PHE A 29 1.56 13.73 -16.38
C PHE A 29 2.96 14.29 -16.62
N LEU A 30 3.37 14.39 -17.89
CA LEU A 30 4.68 14.92 -18.24
C LEU A 30 4.84 16.39 -17.83
N SER A 31 3.82 17.22 -18.06
CA SER A 31 3.84 18.65 -17.72
C SER A 31 3.89 18.87 -16.21
N ILE A 32 3.13 18.11 -15.42
CA ILE A 32 3.16 18.15 -13.96
C ILE A 32 4.53 17.71 -13.46
N PHE A 33 5.06 16.59 -13.97
CA PHE A 33 6.39 16.10 -13.59
C PHE A 33 7.49 17.13 -13.85
N ILE A 34 7.53 17.73 -15.05
CA ILE A 34 8.50 18.77 -15.42
C ILE A 34 8.34 20.00 -14.52
N SER A 35 7.11 20.43 -14.24
CA SER A 35 6.85 21.58 -13.38
C SER A 35 7.35 21.33 -11.96
N CYS A 36 7.07 20.16 -11.37
CA CYS A 36 7.56 19.76 -10.05
C CYS A 36 9.10 19.71 -10.01
N LEU A 37 9.72 19.19 -11.06
CA LEU A 37 11.18 19.08 -11.17
C LEU A 37 11.83 20.47 -11.25
N ILE A 38 11.29 21.37 -12.06
CA ILE A 38 11.75 22.76 -12.15
C ILE A 38 11.61 23.47 -10.80
N TYR A 39 10.45 23.32 -10.14
CA TYR A 39 10.22 23.91 -8.81
C TYR A 39 11.20 23.36 -7.77
N GLY A 40 11.43 22.06 -7.76
CA GLY A 40 12.40 21.41 -6.86
C GLY A 40 13.83 21.94 -7.07
N ILE A 41 14.25 22.07 -8.32
CA ILE A 41 15.57 22.63 -8.66
C ILE A 41 15.68 24.10 -8.24
N LEU A 42 14.65 24.92 -8.49
CA LEU A 42 14.64 26.32 -8.09
C LEU A 42 14.75 26.48 -6.56
N ILE A 43 13.99 25.66 -5.80
CA ILE A 43 14.06 25.64 -4.33
C ILE A 43 15.48 25.23 -3.87
N GLU A 44 16.05 24.19 -4.45
CA GLU A 44 17.40 23.72 -4.11
C GLU A 44 18.43 24.83 -4.35
N ILE A 45 18.40 25.46 -5.51
CA ILE A 45 19.34 26.56 -5.85
C ILE A 45 19.19 27.72 -4.87
N THR A 46 17.94 28.09 -4.52
CA THR A 46 17.64 29.22 -3.62
C THR A 46 18.10 28.95 -2.18
N LEU A 47 17.92 27.71 -1.71
CA LEU A 47 18.18 27.33 -0.32
C LEU A 47 19.57 26.76 -0.09
N ARG A 48 20.32 26.39 -1.14
CA ARG A 48 21.62 25.71 -1.06
C ARG A 48 22.65 26.40 -0.19
N ARG A 49 22.60 27.76 -0.11
CA ARG A 49 23.57 28.58 0.67
C ARG A 49 23.12 28.86 2.11
N LYS A 50 21.87 28.49 2.49
CA LYS A 50 21.37 28.76 3.83
C LYS A 50 21.65 27.57 4.75
N LYS A 51 22.30 27.85 5.90
CA LYS A 51 22.46 26.85 6.97
C LYS A 51 21.24 26.93 7.88
N PHE A 52 20.48 25.86 7.97
CA PHE A 52 19.33 25.76 8.87
C PHE A 52 19.68 24.90 10.09
N THR A 53 19.29 25.35 11.27
CA THR A 53 19.30 24.55 12.48
C THR A 53 17.87 24.03 12.72
N TYR A 54 17.69 22.72 12.64
CA TYR A 54 16.37 22.10 12.77
C TYR A 54 16.05 21.77 14.23
N THR A 55 14.87 22.13 14.68
CA THR A 55 14.29 21.74 15.96
C THR A 55 13.33 20.56 15.78
N PRO A 56 12.95 19.82 16.86
CA PRO A 56 11.92 18.79 16.78
C PRO A 56 10.58 19.28 16.20
N ARG A 57 10.22 20.51 16.53
CA ARG A 57 9.00 21.16 16.02
C ARG A 57 9.04 21.30 14.49
N ASP A 58 10.19 21.70 13.95
CA ASP A 58 10.37 21.83 12.50
C ASP A 58 10.19 20.47 11.80
N GLY A 59 10.62 19.37 12.44
CA GLY A 59 10.40 18.02 11.94
C GLY A 59 8.93 17.70 11.73
N PHE A 60 8.09 17.95 12.74
CA PHE A 60 6.65 17.72 12.63
C PHE A 60 6.00 18.63 11.58
N LEU A 61 6.36 19.90 11.55
CA LEU A 61 5.82 20.84 10.56
C LEU A 61 6.21 20.44 9.12
N ILE A 62 7.44 20.08 8.88
CA ILE A 62 7.90 19.62 7.57
C ILE A 62 7.15 18.37 7.14
N THR A 63 6.98 17.42 8.04
CA THR A 63 6.21 16.20 7.77
C THR A 63 4.75 16.53 7.41
N PHE A 64 4.06 17.30 8.25
CA PHE A 64 2.66 17.65 8.02
C PHE A 64 2.45 18.42 6.70
N PHE A 65 3.19 19.52 6.53
CA PHE A 65 3.07 20.31 5.30
C PHE A 65 3.58 19.57 4.07
N GLY A 66 4.56 18.69 4.24
CA GLY A 66 5.06 17.81 3.18
C GLY A 66 3.94 16.89 2.67
N TRP A 67 3.23 16.20 3.55
CA TRP A 67 2.09 15.36 3.18
C TRP A 67 0.98 16.15 2.49
N VAL A 68 0.59 17.30 3.04
CA VAL A 68 -0.44 18.16 2.45
C VAL A 68 -0.03 18.63 1.05
N PHE A 69 1.20 19.11 0.91
CA PHE A 69 1.71 19.61 -0.37
C PHE A 69 1.81 18.51 -1.45
N VAL A 70 2.37 17.36 -1.08
CA VAL A 70 2.49 16.22 -2.01
C VAL A 70 1.11 15.71 -2.40
N SER A 71 0.15 15.68 -1.49
CA SER A 71 -1.24 15.27 -1.80
C SER A 71 -1.92 16.22 -2.78
N ILE A 72 -1.73 17.53 -2.62
CA ILE A 72 -2.26 18.53 -3.56
C ILE A 72 -1.63 18.35 -4.95
N LEU A 73 -0.31 18.16 -5.03
CA LEU A 73 0.35 17.91 -6.32
C LEU A 73 -0.10 16.58 -6.95
N ALA A 74 -0.25 15.54 -6.14
CA ALA A 74 -0.69 14.23 -6.60
C ALA A 74 -2.16 14.21 -7.04
N SER A 75 -2.98 15.19 -6.63
CA SER A 75 -4.38 15.31 -7.08
C SER A 75 -4.51 15.92 -8.49
N LEU A 76 -3.49 16.63 -8.97
CA LEU A 76 -3.57 17.35 -10.25
C LEU A 76 -3.86 16.45 -11.46
N PRO A 77 -3.24 15.25 -11.62
CA PRO A 77 -3.58 14.37 -12.72
C PRO A 77 -5.07 13.98 -12.76
N PHE A 78 -5.66 13.70 -11.59
CA PHE A 78 -7.09 13.39 -11.48
C PHE A 78 -7.96 14.60 -11.84
N PHE A 79 -7.61 15.77 -11.33
CA PHE A 79 -8.35 17.00 -11.61
C PHE A 79 -8.32 17.35 -13.11
N PHE A 80 -7.16 17.30 -13.74
CA PHE A 80 -7.04 17.59 -15.17
C PHE A 80 -7.64 16.50 -16.07
N SER A 81 -7.88 15.29 -15.55
CA SER A 81 -8.64 14.26 -16.26
C SER A 81 -10.16 14.43 -16.18
N GLY A 82 -10.65 15.50 -15.57
CA GLY A 82 -12.07 15.85 -15.51
C GLY A 82 -12.77 15.45 -14.20
N MET A 83 -12.05 14.93 -13.21
CA MET A 83 -12.63 14.72 -11.89
C MET A 83 -12.84 16.05 -11.15
N ASN A 84 -13.85 16.12 -10.28
CA ASN A 84 -14.02 17.30 -9.45
C ASN A 84 -12.86 17.44 -8.43
N TYR A 85 -12.68 18.64 -7.90
CA TYR A 85 -11.54 18.96 -7.01
C TYR A 85 -11.53 18.13 -5.72
N ALA A 86 -12.68 17.91 -5.11
CA ALA A 86 -12.81 17.18 -3.85
C ALA A 86 -12.45 15.69 -4.05
N ASP A 87 -12.98 15.06 -5.10
CA ASP A 87 -12.69 13.66 -5.42
C ASP A 87 -11.22 13.48 -5.84
N SER A 88 -10.66 14.42 -6.59
CA SER A 88 -9.24 14.40 -6.99
C SER A 88 -8.30 14.41 -5.78
N ILE A 89 -8.58 15.27 -4.79
CA ILE A 89 -7.81 15.29 -3.54
C ILE A 89 -8.05 14.01 -2.74
N PHE A 90 -9.28 13.53 -2.65
CA PHE A 90 -9.60 12.31 -1.93
C PHE A 90 -8.84 11.11 -2.49
N GLU A 91 -8.87 10.88 -3.81
CA GLU A 91 -8.13 9.81 -4.47
C GLU A 91 -6.62 9.92 -4.24
N ALA A 92 -6.05 11.13 -4.35
CA ALA A 92 -4.62 11.34 -4.13
C ALA A 92 -4.21 11.09 -2.68
N VAL A 93 -4.98 11.59 -1.70
CA VAL A 93 -4.73 11.36 -0.27
C VAL A 93 -4.89 9.88 0.04
N SER A 94 -5.99 9.26 -0.39
CA SER A 94 -6.23 7.83 -0.18
C SER A 94 -5.13 6.96 -0.79
N GLY A 95 -4.65 7.31 -2.00
CA GLY A 95 -3.51 6.65 -2.60
C GLY A 95 -2.23 6.80 -1.78
N LEU A 96 -1.80 8.04 -1.50
CA LEU A 96 -0.55 8.33 -0.80
C LEU A 96 -0.54 7.83 0.65
N THR A 97 -1.67 7.85 1.34
CA THR A 97 -1.76 7.32 2.71
C THR A 97 -2.00 5.81 2.76
N THR A 98 -2.03 5.16 1.58
CA THR A 98 -2.32 3.72 1.45
C THR A 98 -3.66 3.30 2.10
N THR A 99 -4.64 4.23 2.11
CA THR A 99 -5.96 3.98 2.71
C THR A 99 -6.83 3.07 1.83
N GLY A 100 -6.75 3.23 0.49
CA GLY A 100 -7.47 2.38 -0.46
C GLY A 100 -8.96 2.68 -0.64
N SER A 101 -9.48 3.74 0.00
CA SER A 101 -10.85 4.20 -0.23
C SER A 101 -10.95 5.00 -1.53
N THR A 102 -12.03 4.81 -2.30
CA THR A 102 -12.23 5.49 -3.59
C THR A 102 -13.62 6.10 -3.68
N THR A 103 -13.73 7.25 -4.35
CA THR A 103 -15.00 7.86 -4.74
C THR A 103 -15.39 7.50 -6.17
N ILE A 104 -14.53 6.81 -6.89
CA ILE A 104 -14.75 6.44 -8.29
C ILE A 104 -15.62 5.18 -8.33
N SER A 105 -16.80 5.30 -8.92
CA SER A 105 -17.79 4.22 -9.05
C SER A 105 -17.63 3.36 -10.31
N ASN A 106 -16.84 3.81 -11.27
CA ASN A 106 -16.63 3.11 -12.55
C ASN A 106 -15.16 3.25 -12.97
N LEU A 107 -14.33 2.32 -12.51
CA LEU A 107 -12.90 2.29 -12.81
C LEU A 107 -12.61 1.99 -14.28
N SER A 108 -13.52 1.26 -14.96
CA SER A 108 -13.38 0.94 -16.39
C SER A 108 -13.47 2.16 -17.29
N SER A 109 -13.99 3.30 -16.81
CA SER A 109 -14.02 4.56 -17.54
C SER A 109 -12.71 5.33 -17.50
N LEU A 110 -11.79 4.98 -16.60
CA LEU A 110 -10.49 5.64 -16.47
C LEU A 110 -9.49 5.10 -17.50
N SER A 111 -8.54 5.96 -17.88
CA SER A 111 -7.40 5.53 -18.68
C SER A 111 -6.48 4.60 -17.88
N GLU A 112 -5.79 3.68 -18.56
CA GLU A 112 -4.79 2.80 -17.93
C GLU A 112 -3.71 3.60 -17.19
N SER A 113 -3.34 4.78 -17.71
CA SER A 113 -2.37 5.68 -17.08
C SER A 113 -2.85 6.19 -15.72
N LEU A 114 -4.14 6.51 -15.55
CA LEU A 114 -4.69 6.90 -14.26
C LEU A 114 -4.85 5.72 -13.32
N LEU A 115 -5.22 4.54 -13.82
CA LEU A 115 -5.34 3.33 -13.03
C LEU A 115 -3.99 2.93 -12.42
N ILE A 116 -2.92 2.89 -13.23
CA ILE A 116 -1.58 2.57 -12.71
C ILE A 116 -1.05 3.69 -11.80
N TYR A 117 -1.41 4.94 -12.07
CA TYR A 117 -1.02 6.07 -11.22
C TYR A 117 -1.60 5.94 -9.80
N ARG A 118 -2.87 5.57 -9.66
CA ARG A 118 -3.49 5.26 -8.36
C ARG A 118 -2.68 4.23 -7.57
N GLN A 119 -2.30 3.14 -8.23
CA GLN A 119 -1.49 2.07 -7.64
C GLN A 119 -0.08 2.55 -7.29
N LEU A 120 0.52 3.37 -8.16
CA LEU A 120 1.84 3.95 -7.92
C LEU A 120 1.85 4.91 -6.73
N LEU A 121 0.77 5.68 -6.53
CA LEU A 121 0.62 6.53 -5.34
C LEU A 121 0.63 5.68 -4.07
N GLN A 122 -0.08 4.55 -4.03
CA GLN A 122 -0.04 3.64 -2.89
C GLN A 122 1.36 3.06 -2.68
N TRP A 123 1.99 2.62 -3.74
CA TRP A 123 3.35 2.07 -3.68
C TRP A 123 4.37 3.11 -3.18
N ALA A 124 4.29 4.33 -3.69
CA ALA A 124 5.14 5.45 -3.25
C ALA A 124 4.83 5.84 -1.80
N GLY A 125 3.55 5.87 -1.42
CA GLY A 125 3.10 6.17 -0.07
C GLY A 125 3.57 5.15 0.95
N GLY A 126 3.55 3.86 0.61
CA GLY A 126 3.98 2.79 1.51
C GLY A 126 5.44 2.88 1.98
N VAL A 127 6.32 3.47 1.19
CA VAL A 127 7.72 3.76 1.57
C VAL A 127 8.02 5.26 1.53
N GLY A 128 7.08 6.03 0.98
CA GLY A 128 7.31 7.38 0.47
C GLY A 128 8.05 8.29 1.41
N LEU A 129 7.66 8.38 2.66
CA LEU A 129 8.31 9.32 3.56
C LEU A 129 9.70 8.88 3.98
N ILE A 130 9.95 7.58 4.13
CA ILE A 130 11.30 7.05 4.44
C ILE A 130 12.27 7.40 3.32
N ILE A 131 11.82 7.28 2.06
CA ILE A 131 12.65 7.59 0.88
C ILE A 131 12.87 9.09 0.76
N VAL A 132 11.81 9.90 0.91
CA VAL A 132 11.87 11.35 0.78
C VAL A 132 12.75 11.94 1.88
N VAL A 133 12.58 11.54 3.13
CA VAL A 133 13.38 12.01 4.25
C VAL A 133 14.84 11.62 4.11
N LEU A 134 15.13 10.42 3.62
CA LEU A 134 16.52 9.95 3.43
C LEU A 134 17.19 10.47 2.17
N ALA A 135 16.42 10.80 1.15
CA ALA A 135 16.94 11.41 -0.08
C ALA A 135 17.18 12.92 0.07
N ILE A 136 16.28 13.62 0.77
CA ILE A 136 16.27 15.09 0.84
C ILE A 136 17.11 15.61 2.01
N ILE A 137 17.21 14.88 3.14
CA ILE A 137 17.97 15.35 4.29
C ILE A 137 19.37 14.72 4.32
N PRO A 138 20.37 15.35 3.75
CA PRO A 138 21.75 14.91 3.94
C PRO A 138 22.13 15.07 5.41
N ALA A 139 22.22 13.93 6.12
CA ALA A 139 22.94 13.74 7.40
C ALA A 139 22.91 14.89 8.44
N ALA A 140 21.97 15.83 8.38
CA ALA A 140 21.79 16.83 9.42
C ALA A 140 21.15 16.17 10.65
N SER A 141 21.62 16.55 11.83
CA SER A 141 21.18 16.04 13.14
C SER A 141 19.65 16.15 13.40
N GLY A 142 18.92 16.89 12.56
CA GLY A 142 17.46 17.03 12.59
C GLY A 142 16.67 15.96 11.83
N GLY A 143 17.25 15.35 10.79
CA GLY A 143 16.53 14.37 9.94
C GLY A 143 16.07 13.11 10.64
N ILE A 144 16.75 12.74 11.70
CA ILE A 144 16.40 11.61 12.56
C ILE A 144 15.05 11.80 13.27
N ARG A 145 14.77 13.02 13.71
CA ARG A 145 13.55 13.36 14.44
C ARG A 145 12.33 13.39 13.53
N ILE A 146 12.50 13.74 12.26
CA ILE A 146 11.44 13.64 11.25
C ILE A 146 11.09 12.18 10.99
N LEU A 147 12.09 11.30 10.87
CA LEU A 147 11.90 9.88 10.69
C LEU A 147 11.16 9.24 11.90
N GLN A 148 11.47 9.68 13.13
CA GLN A 148 10.80 9.23 14.35
C GLN A 148 9.33 9.66 14.42
N ALA A 149 8.97 10.80 13.84
CA ALA A 149 7.57 11.25 13.77
C ALA A 149 6.71 10.35 12.89
N GLU A 150 7.29 9.77 11.82
CA GLU A 150 6.58 8.93 10.85
C GLU A 150 6.68 7.42 11.16
N THR A 151 7.81 6.98 11.70
CA THR A 151 8.06 5.56 11.96
C THR A 151 8.04 5.26 13.45
N SER A 152 6.87 4.98 13.98
CA SER A 152 6.74 4.46 15.33
C SER A 152 7.31 3.03 15.40
N GLY A 153 8.57 2.86 15.78
CA GLY A 153 9.13 1.51 16.04
C GLY A 153 10.57 1.24 15.62
N PHE A 154 11.29 2.19 15.04
CA PHE A 154 12.71 2.02 14.80
C PHE A 154 13.54 2.44 16.01
N ALA A 155 14.23 1.46 16.56
CA ALA A 155 14.93 1.48 17.84
C ALA A 155 15.89 2.64 18.11
N GLU A 156 15.94 3.00 19.37
CA GLU A 156 16.60 4.15 20.02
C GLU A 156 18.14 4.26 19.89
N ASN A 157 18.85 3.30 19.32
CA ASN A 157 20.29 3.21 19.64
C ASN A 157 21.31 3.20 18.49
N SER A 158 21.07 3.82 17.33
CA SER A 158 22.13 3.84 16.29
C SER A 158 22.01 4.99 15.27
N PHE A 159 22.39 6.17 15.68
CA PHE A 159 22.33 7.41 14.86
C PHE A 159 23.66 7.75 14.19
N SER A 160 23.98 7.06 13.08
CA SER A 160 25.25 7.19 12.38
C SER A 160 25.05 6.88 10.87
N PRO A 161 26.06 6.93 10.04
CA PRO A 161 26.07 6.50 8.63
C PRO A 161 25.33 5.18 8.33
N ARG A 162 25.06 4.39 9.36
CA ARG A 162 24.24 3.18 9.33
C ARG A 162 22.79 3.42 8.87
N LEU A 163 22.18 4.60 9.17
CA LEU A 163 20.78 4.89 8.75
C LEU A 163 20.62 4.92 7.25
N LYS A 164 21.52 5.61 6.52
CA LYS A 164 21.48 5.60 5.05
C LYS A 164 21.63 4.20 4.47
N LYS A 165 22.48 3.36 5.10
CA LYS A 165 22.67 1.97 4.69
C LYS A 165 21.42 1.13 4.95
N THR A 166 20.80 1.28 6.12
CA THR A 166 19.58 0.57 6.50
C THR A 166 18.43 0.94 5.58
N ALA A 167 18.18 2.22 5.36
CA ALA A 167 17.12 2.70 4.49
C ALA A 167 17.29 2.26 3.03
N ARG A 168 18.50 2.32 2.50
CA ARG A 168 18.79 1.79 1.15
C ARG A 168 18.56 0.28 1.07
N SER A 169 18.81 -0.43 2.16
CA SER A 169 18.53 -1.87 2.23
C SER A 169 17.04 -2.16 2.31
N LEU A 170 16.28 -1.38 3.08
CA LEU A 170 14.83 -1.49 3.16
C LEU A 170 14.17 -1.17 1.81
N LEU A 171 14.64 -0.11 1.13
CA LEU A 171 14.17 0.21 -0.22
C LEU A 171 14.46 -0.93 -1.22
N ARG A 172 15.67 -1.49 -1.19
CA ARG A 172 16.00 -2.63 -2.06
C ARG A 172 15.14 -3.85 -1.75
N PHE A 173 14.87 -4.11 -0.48
CA PHE A 173 13.96 -5.19 -0.07
C PHE A 173 12.54 -4.93 -0.60
N TYR A 174 12.01 -3.72 -0.42
CA TYR A 174 10.68 -3.33 -0.89
C TYR A 174 10.55 -3.46 -2.42
N LEU A 175 11.54 -2.96 -3.17
CA LEU A 175 11.60 -3.17 -4.62
C LEU A 175 11.66 -4.66 -4.98
N GLY A 176 12.47 -5.42 -4.27
CA GLY A 176 12.63 -6.86 -4.51
C GLY A 176 11.34 -7.64 -4.30
N ILE A 177 10.61 -7.38 -3.19
CA ILE A 177 9.32 -8.04 -2.95
C ILE A 177 8.24 -7.57 -3.93
N THR A 178 8.28 -6.31 -4.40
CA THR A 178 7.36 -5.80 -5.43
C THR A 178 7.56 -6.54 -6.75
N ILE A 179 8.81 -6.67 -7.21
CA ILE A 179 9.13 -7.41 -8.44
C ILE A 179 8.72 -8.88 -8.29
N LEU A 180 9.03 -9.50 -7.16
CA LEU A 180 8.68 -10.90 -6.91
C LEU A 180 7.15 -11.09 -6.89
N CYS A 181 6.40 -10.17 -6.29
CA CYS A 181 4.94 -10.16 -6.28
C CYS A 181 4.39 -10.04 -7.71
N ALA A 182 4.88 -9.09 -8.51
CA ALA A 182 4.46 -8.90 -9.89
C ALA A 182 4.71 -10.15 -10.75
N VAL A 183 5.88 -10.74 -10.63
CA VAL A 183 6.22 -11.98 -11.34
C VAL A 183 5.33 -13.14 -10.89
N SER A 184 5.05 -13.25 -9.60
CA SER A 184 4.17 -14.30 -9.06
C SER A 184 2.74 -14.16 -9.58
N TYR A 185 2.19 -12.94 -9.63
CA TYR A 185 0.87 -12.66 -10.21
C TYR A 185 0.82 -12.96 -11.71
N TRP A 186 1.84 -12.55 -12.44
CA TRP A 186 1.93 -12.86 -13.88
C TRP A 186 1.95 -14.36 -14.13
N LEU A 187 2.77 -15.13 -13.40
CA LEU A 187 2.83 -16.58 -13.51
C LEU A 187 1.53 -17.27 -13.08
N ALA A 188 0.74 -16.63 -12.21
CA ALA A 188 -0.58 -17.12 -11.79
C ALA A 188 -1.71 -16.81 -12.79
N GLY A 189 -1.42 -16.09 -13.89
CA GLY A 189 -2.36 -15.85 -14.97
C GLY A 189 -2.84 -14.42 -15.13
N MET A 190 -2.38 -13.45 -14.33
CA MET A 190 -2.63 -12.03 -14.58
C MET A 190 -1.87 -11.56 -15.82
N ASN A 191 -2.43 -10.61 -16.58
CA ASN A 191 -1.67 -9.92 -17.62
C ASN A 191 -0.60 -9.00 -17.00
N TYR A 192 0.33 -8.49 -17.82
CA TYR A 192 1.43 -7.65 -17.32
C TYR A 192 0.97 -6.40 -16.58
N PHE A 193 -0.05 -5.71 -17.10
CA PHE A 193 -0.58 -4.50 -16.52
C PHE A 193 -1.26 -4.78 -15.17
N GLU A 194 -2.07 -5.83 -15.09
CA GLU A 194 -2.70 -6.29 -13.86
C GLU A 194 -1.67 -6.68 -12.81
N ALA A 195 -0.68 -7.49 -13.19
CA ALA A 195 0.34 -8.00 -12.29
C ALA A 195 1.19 -6.87 -11.66
N ILE A 196 1.61 -5.89 -12.47
CA ILE A 196 2.37 -4.74 -12.00
C ILE A 196 1.51 -3.86 -11.10
N SER A 197 0.30 -3.50 -11.56
CA SER A 197 -0.61 -2.63 -10.83
C SER A 197 -0.97 -3.21 -9.47
N HIS A 198 -1.44 -4.46 -9.41
CA HIS A 198 -1.80 -5.09 -8.15
C HIS A 198 -0.60 -5.39 -7.25
N SER A 199 0.60 -5.60 -7.80
CA SER A 199 1.81 -5.75 -6.96
C SER A 199 2.13 -4.48 -6.19
N PHE A 200 1.92 -3.31 -6.78
CA PHE A 200 2.08 -2.02 -6.11
C PHE A 200 1.14 -1.88 -4.92
N SER A 201 -0.15 -2.18 -5.13
CA SER A 201 -1.16 -2.10 -4.07
C SER A 201 -0.98 -3.18 -3.00
N THR A 202 -0.63 -4.41 -3.39
CA THR A 202 -0.42 -5.53 -2.46
C THR A 202 0.75 -5.28 -1.51
N VAL A 203 1.91 -4.89 -2.06
CA VAL A 203 3.12 -4.69 -1.27
C VAL A 203 3.05 -3.44 -0.41
N SER A 204 2.32 -2.42 -0.85
CA SER A 204 2.04 -1.22 -0.05
C SER A 204 0.91 -1.40 0.96
N ILE A 205 0.23 -2.56 0.95
CA ILE A 205 -0.95 -2.78 1.81
C ILE A 205 -2.02 -1.69 1.56
N GLY A 206 -2.22 -1.33 0.28
CA GLY A 206 -3.02 -0.16 -0.07
C GLY A 206 -4.47 -0.46 -0.46
N GLY A 207 -4.74 -1.63 -1.06
CA GLY A 207 -6.09 -2.12 -1.35
C GLY A 207 -6.76 -1.57 -2.60
N PHE A 208 -6.15 -0.66 -3.35
CA PHE A 208 -6.67 -0.26 -4.65
C PHE A 208 -6.61 -1.40 -5.66
N SER A 209 -7.68 -1.56 -6.41
CA SER A 209 -7.74 -2.39 -7.62
C SER A 209 -7.92 -1.52 -8.86
N ILE A 210 -7.66 -2.10 -10.02
CA ILE A 210 -8.01 -1.53 -11.33
C ILE A 210 -9.42 -1.96 -11.78
N TYR A 211 -10.09 -2.81 -10.99
CA TYR A 211 -11.43 -3.33 -11.25
C TYR A 211 -12.42 -2.91 -10.17
N ASP A 212 -13.68 -2.68 -10.57
CA ASP A 212 -14.76 -2.30 -9.65
C ASP A 212 -15.09 -3.42 -8.65
N ASP A 213 -15.01 -4.69 -9.08
CA ASP A 213 -15.18 -5.88 -8.22
C ASP A 213 -13.95 -6.14 -7.32
N ASN A 214 -13.01 -5.20 -7.27
CA ASN A 214 -11.76 -5.28 -6.53
C ASN A 214 -10.98 -6.57 -6.88
N PHE A 215 -10.48 -7.29 -5.90
CA PHE A 215 -9.69 -8.52 -6.09
C PHE A 215 -10.55 -9.72 -6.51
N GLY A 216 -11.87 -9.65 -6.25
CA GLY A 216 -12.87 -10.65 -6.67
C GLY A 216 -12.95 -10.86 -8.18
N HIS A 217 -12.54 -9.86 -8.97
CA HIS A 217 -12.47 -9.95 -10.43
C HIS A 217 -11.71 -11.18 -10.93
N PHE A 218 -10.62 -11.54 -10.27
CA PHE A 218 -9.76 -12.66 -10.70
C PHE A 218 -10.37 -14.03 -10.40
N ASN A 219 -11.22 -14.13 -9.39
CA ASN A 219 -11.86 -15.36 -8.93
C ASN A 219 -10.93 -16.59 -8.95
N SER A 220 -9.69 -16.42 -8.48
CA SER A 220 -8.63 -17.42 -8.50
C SER A 220 -8.01 -17.61 -7.12
N PRO A 221 -8.21 -18.79 -6.49
CA PRO A 221 -7.60 -19.10 -5.20
C PRO A 221 -6.07 -19.01 -5.19
N LEU A 222 -5.43 -19.27 -6.35
CA LEU A 222 -3.98 -19.14 -6.48
C LEU A 222 -3.53 -17.68 -6.38
N ILE A 223 -4.19 -16.78 -7.11
CA ILE A 223 -3.91 -15.34 -7.09
C ILE A 223 -4.17 -14.77 -5.69
N GLU A 224 -5.26 -15.17 -5.05
CA GLU A 224 -5.60 -14.79 -3.69
C GLU A 224 -4.57 -15.28 -2.66
N GLY A 225 -4.10 -16.53 -2.81
CA GLY A 225 -3.04 -17.07 -1.96
C GLY A 225 -1.72 -16.32 -2.09
N ILE A 226 -1.36 -15.91 -3.31
CA ILE A 226 -0.20 -15.04 -3.56
C ILE A 226 -0.40 -13.69 -2.88
N ALA A 227 -1.57 -13.07 -3.02
CA ALA A 227 -1.89 -11.81 -2.35
C ALA A 227 -1.72 -11.91 -0.84
N ILE A 228 -2.31 -12.92 -0.20
CA ILE A 228 -2.18 -13.20 1.24
C ILE A 228 -0.71 -13.29 1.64
N LEU A 229 0.09 -14.05 0.90
CA LEU A 229 1.52 -14.23 1.19
C LEU A 229 2.26 -12.88 1.21
N PHE A 230 2.10 -12.08 0.16
CA PHE A 230 2.80 -10.79 0.05
C PHE A 230 2.24 -9.74 1.01
N ILE A 231 0.94 -9.75 1.29
CA ILE A 231 0.33 -8.92 2.34
C ILE A 231 0.95 -9.25 3.70
N LEU A 232 1.06 -10.51 4.08
CA LEU A 232 1.66 -10.93 5.35
C LEU A 232 3.14 -10.57 5.46
N ILE A 233 3.90 -10.71 4.38
CA ILE A 233 5.29 -10.24 4.31
C ILE A 233 5.34 -8.73 4.54
N SER A 234 4.52 -7.96 3.84
CA SER A 234 4.50 -6.49 3.95
C SER A 234 3.95 -5.98 5.28
N ALA A 235 3.05 -6.75 5.93
CA ALA A 235 2.50 -6.46 7.26
C ALA A 235 3.45 -6.81 8.41
N THR A 236 4.51 -7.55 8.13
CA THR A 236 5.55 -7.90 9.11
C THR A 236 6.62 -6.80 9.18
N ASN A 237 7.23 -6.63 10.35
CA ASN A 237 8.28 -5.62 10.55
C ASN A 237 9.45 -5.81 9.57
N PHE A 238 9.71 -4.80 8.76
CA PHE A 238 10.80 -4.82 7.76
C PHE A 238 12.20 -4.93 8.38
N GLY A 239 12.36 -4.52 9.65
CA GLY A 239 13.59 -4.74 10.38
C GLY A 239 13.90 -6.22 10.62
N LEU A 240 12.87 -7.07 10.82
CA LEU A 240 13.04 -8.52 10.92
C LEU A 240 13.48 -9.12 9.58
N HIS A 241 12.87 -8.70 8.47
CA HIS A 241 13.30 -9.12 7.14
C HIS A 241 14.74 -8.73 6.84
N PHE A 242 15.14 -7.51 7.23
CA PHE A 242 16.51 -7.04 7.08
C PHE A 242 17.50 -7.88 7.89
N LEU A 243 17.18 -8.19 9.14
CA LEU A 243 18.02 -9.06 9.99
C LEU A 243 18.11 -10.48 9.42
N PHE A 244 17.00 -11.02 8.92
CA PHE A 244 16.98 -12.33 8.28
C PHE A 244 17.88 -12.36 7.03
N LEU A 245 17.79 -11.35 6.16
CA LEU A 245 18.62 -11.28 4.97
C LEU A 245 20.12 -11.17 5.28
N LEU A 246 20.46 -10.48 6.39
CA LEU A 246 21.85 -10.33 6.83
C LEU A 246 22.43 -11.60 7.46
N LYS A 247 21.65 -12.25 8.31
CA LYS A 247 22.14 -13.35 9.16
C LYS A 247 21.64 -14.72 8.74
N LYS A 248 20.67 -14.78 7.83
CA LYS A 248 20.01 -16.01 7.32
C LYS A 248 19.48 -16.93 8.46
N ASP A 249 19.04 -16.33 9.58
CA ASP A 249 18.56 -17.05 10.76
C ASP A 249 17.08 -16.71 11.02
N PHE A 250 16.20 -17.70 10.92
CA PHE A 250 14.76 -17.58 11.20
C PHE A 250 14.44 -17.35 12.68
N LYS A 251 15.41 -17.55 13.59
CA LYS A 251 15.19 -17.33 15.01
C LYS A 251 14.79 -15.91 15.36
N PHE A 252 15.12 -14.92 14.49
CA PHE A 252 14.69 -13.53 14.68
C PHE A 252 13.17 -13.38 14.66
N TYR A 253 12.47 -14.11 13.78
CA TYR A 253 11.00 -14.10 13.76
C TYR A 253 10.44 -14.83 14.98
N VAL A 254 10.94 -16.03 15.27
CA VAL A 254 10.44 -16.87 16.37
C VAL A 254 10.70 -16.27 17.74
N LYS A 255 11.75 -15.46 17.92
CA LYS A 255 12.04 -14.77 19.18
C LYS A 255 11.33 -13.42 19.34
N ASN A 256 10.73 -12.89 18.27
CA ASN A 256 10.06 -11.60 18.32
C ASN A 256 8.63 -11.76 18.86
N ASP A 257 8.34 -11.17 20.01
CA ASP A 257 7.04 -11.28 20.68
C ASP A 257 5.92 -10.58 19.90
N GLU A 258 6.22 -9.47 19.20
CA GLU A 258 5.24 -8.81 18.35
C GLU A 258 4.81 -9.69 17.19
N PHE A 259 5.77 -10.33 16.52
CA PHE A 259 5.49 -11.21 15.39
C PHE A 259 4.66 -12.42 15.83
N LYS A 260 4.97 -13.03 16.98
CA LYS A 260 4.16 -14.14 17.54
C LYS A 260 2.74 -13.69 17.84
N PHE A 261 2.58 -12.54 18.50
CA PHE A 261 1.28 -11.98 18.82
C PHE A 261 0.46 -11.69 17.55
N PHE A 262 1.10 -11.10 16.55
CA PHE A 262 0.46 -10.82 15.26
C PHE A 262 0.00 -12.08 14.53
N LEU A 263 0.84 -13.12 14.48
CA LEU A 263 0.45 -14.41 13.90
C LEU A 263 -0.69 -15.08 14.69
N LEU A 264 -0.65 -15.05 16.01
CA LEU A 264 -1.70 -15.60 16.85
C LEU A 264 -3.03 -14.87 16.62
N LEU A 265 -2.99 -13.53 16.52
CA LEU A 265 -4.14 -12.71 16.24
C LEU A 265 -4.77 -13.06 14.88
N ILE A 266 -3.94 -13.15 13.82
CA ILE A 266 -4.41 -13.54 12.48
C ILE A 266 -5.03 -14.94 12.53
N LEU A 267 -4.37 -15.92 13.16
CA LEU A 267 -4.87 -17.28 13.25
C LEU A 267 -6.21 -17.35 13.99
N ALA A 268 -6.32 -16.67 15.13
CA ALA A 268 -7.55 -16.65 15.91
C ALA A 268 -8.68 -15.97 15.13
N ALA A 269 -8.42 -14.82 14.51
CA ALA A 269 -9.41 -14.07 13.76
C ALA A 269 -9.87 -14.80 12.49
N THR A 270 -8.94 -15.39 11.74
CA THR A 270 -9.28 -16.17 10.54
C THR A 270 -10.09 -17.43 10.91
N THR A 271 -9.69 -18.14 11.96
CA THR A 271 -10.43 -19.31 12.44
C THR A 271 -11.85 -18.93 12.84
N PHE A 272 -12.01 -17.85 13.60
CA PHE A 272 -13.32 -17.34 13.99
C PHE A 272 -14.17 -16.95 12.78
N SER A 273 -13.59 -16.21 11.82
CA SER A 273 -14.29 -15.79 10.61
C SER A 273 -14.76 -16.98 9.76
N VAL A 274 -13.90 -17.98 9.60
CA VAL A 274 -14.27 -19.22 8.88
C VAL A 274 -15.39 -19.96 9.60
N LEU A 275 -15.33 -20.09 10.92
CA LEU A 275 -16.39 -20.74 11.70
C LEU A 275 -17.72 -20.00 11.55
N VAL A 276 -17.72 -18.67 11.65
CA VAL A 276 -18.96 -17.87 11.44
C VAL A 276 -19.55 -18.10 10.06
N LEU A 277 -18.72 -18.15 9.00
CA LEU A 277 -19.18 -18.38 7.64
C LEU A 277 -19.68 -19.82 7.41
N LEU A 278 -19.10 -20.81 8.08
CA LEU A 278 -19.56 -22.20 8.00
C LEU A 278 -20.98 -22.40 8.60
N PHE A 279 -21.38 -21.55 9.53
CA PHE A 279 -22.76 -21.54 10.05
C PHE A 279 -23.74 -20.78 9.15
N ASN A 280 -23.26 -20.14 8.09
CA ASN A 280 -24.11 -19.50 7.09
C ASN A 280 -24.48 -20.51 6.01
N GLU A 281 -25.74 -21.01 6.04
CA GLU A 281 -26.23 -22.03 5.11
C GLU A 281 -26.21 -21.63 3.63
N GLN A 282 -26.02 -20.32 3.35
CA GLN A 282 -25.98 -19.79 1.98
C GLN A 282 -24.60 -19.89 1.33
N ILE A 283 -23.54 -20.19 2.10
CA ILE A 283 -22.16 -20.20 1.65
C ILE A 283 -21.59 -21.62 1.74
N GLY A 284 -21.02 -22.13 0.64
CA GLY A 284 -20.38 -23.44 0.61
C GLY A 284 -19.14 -23.52 1.51
N VAL A 285 -18.79 -24.73 1.98
CA VAL A 285 -17.64 -24.94 2.89
C VAL A 285 -16.33 -24.40 2.30
N SER A 286 -16.07 -24.65 1.02
CA SER A 286 -14.89 -24.17 0.33
C SER A 286 -14.82 -22.64 0.25
N GLU A 287 -15.96 -22.02 -0.03
CA GLU A 287 -16.10 -20.56 -0.09
C GLU A 287 -15.99 -19.92 1.29
N SER A 288 -16.55 -20.53 2.32
CA SER A 288 -16.43 -20.07 3.71
C SER A 288 -14.97 -19.99 4.14
N PHE A 289 -14.17 -21.00 3.78
CA PHE A 289 -12.73 -20.99 4.06
C PHE A 289 -12.01 -19.90 3.26
N ARG A 290 -12.25 -19.83 1.95
CA ARG A 290 -11.63 -18.87 1.03
C ARG A 290 -11.93 -17.43 1.45
N TYR A 291 -13.21 -17.10 1.64
CA TYR A 291 -13.65 -15.77 2.01
C TYR A 291 -13.21 -15.40 3.43
N GLY A 292 -13.36 -16.32 4.39
CA GLY A 292 -12.98 -16.09 5.78
C GLY A 292 -11.50 -15.78 5.93
N VAL A 293 -10.63 -16.53 5.26
CA VAL A 293 -9.17 -16.31 5.33
C VAL A 293 -8.78 -15.01 4.62
N PHE A 294 -9.21 -14.82 3.36
CA PHE A 294 -8.79 -13.67 2.56
C PHE A 294 -9.26 -12.35 3.15
N GLN A 295 -10.57 -12.21 3.42
CA GLN A 295 -11.16 -10.97 3.93
C GLN A 295 -10.57 -10.60 5.29
N THR A 296 -10.44 -11.58 6.19
CA THR A 296 -9.89 -11.32 7.53
C THR A 296 -8.45 -10.83 7.46
N ILE A 297 -7.59 -11.49 6.68
CA ILE A 297 -6.18 -11.08 6.54
C ILE A 297 -6.09 -9.70 5.88
N SER A 298 -6.84 -9.49 4.80
CA SER A 298 -6.87 -8.22 4.09
C SER A 298 -7.25 -7.05 5.00
N ILE A 299 -8.27 -7.22 5.83
CA ILE A 299 -8.79 -6.13 6.65
C ILE A 299 -7.96 -5.93 7.94
N ILE A 300 -7.54 -7.01 8.64
CA ILE A 300 -6.67 -6.89 9.82
C ILE A 300 -5.36 -6.19 9.47
N THR A 301 -4.78 -6.49 8.31
CA THR A 301 -3.55 -5.84 7.87
C THR A 301 -3.75 -4.42 7.40
N THR A 302 -5.01 -3.96 7.33
CA THR A 302 -5.43 -2.67 6.75
C THR A 302 -5.19 -2.58 5.23
N THR A 303 -5.15 -3.71 4.51
CA THR A 303 -5.01 -3.72 3.05
C THR A 303 -6.29 -3.27 2.35
N GLY A 304 -7.43 -3.87 2.68
CA GLY A 304 -8.73 -3.51 2.12
C GLY A 304 -9.06 -4.15 0.77
N PHE A 305 -8.32 -5.15 0.30
CA PHE A 305 -8.77 -5.97 -0.83
C PHE A 305 -10.00 -6.78 -0.47
N THR A 306 -10.95 -6.89 -1.41
CA THR A 306 -12.19 -7.65 -1.26
C THR A 306 -12.34 -8.66 -2.40
N ILE A 307 -12.81 -9.86 -2.08
CA ILE A 307 -13.13 -10.91 -3.06
C ILE A 307 -14.63 -11.24 -3.10
N THR A 308 -15.40 -10.68 -2.19
CA THR A 308 -16.84 -10.80 -2.12
C THR A 308 -17.44 -9.63 -1.37
N ASP A 309 -18.72 -9.37 -1.57
CA ASP A 309 -19.43 -8.32 -0.84
C ASP A 309 -19.59 -8.73 0.64
N LEU A 310 -19.14 -7.87 1.55
CA LEU A 310 -19.26 -8.06 2.99
C LEU A 310 -20.72 -8.16 3.46
N ASN A 311 -21.66 -7.57 2.72
CA ASN A 311 -23.09 -7.67 3.04
C ASN A 311 -23.61 -9.11 2.97
N ASN A 312 -23.00 -9.96 2.14
CA ASN A 312 -23.35 -11.36 1.99
C ASN A 312 -22.82 -12.25 3.14
N MET A 313 -21.99 -11.69 4.02
CA MET A 313 -21.34 -12.43 5.11
C MET A 313 -22.10 -12.35 6.45
N GLY A 314 -23.33 -11.82 6.44
CA GLY A 314 -24.12 -11.58 7.66
C GLY A 314 -23.64 -10.34 8.42
N ILE A 315 -24.30 -10.01 9.52
CA ILE A 315 -24.04 -8.75 10.27
C ILE A 315 -22.82 -8.87 11.18
N LEU A 316 -22.59 -10.02 11.78
CA LEU A 316 -21.58 -10.21 12.82
C LEU A 316 -20.15 -10.08 12.27
N LEU A 317 -19.88 -10.68 11.11
CA LEU A 317 -18.53 -10.75 10.56
C LEU A 317 -17.97 -9.39 10.12
N PRO A 318 -18.71 -8.54 9.38
CA PRO A 318 -18.23 -7.20 9.02
C PRO A 318 -17.89 -6.34 10.24
N ILE A 319 -18.70 -6.38 11.30
CA ILE A 319 -18.45 -5.64 12.54
C ILE A 319 -17.16 -6.12 13.21
N LEU A 320 -17.00 -7.43 13.34
CA LEU A 320 -15.79 -8.01 13.94
C LEU A 320 -14.53 -7.62 13.15
N ILE A 321 -14.57 -7.82 11.83
CA ILE A 321 -13.42 -7.54 10.96
C ILE A 321 -13.08 -6.05 11.00
N MET A 322 -14.07 -5.16 11.03
CA MET A 322 -13.88 -3.72 11.19
C MET A 322 -13.19 -3.40 12.52
N LEU A 323 -13.60 -4.02 13.62
CA LEU A 323 -12.94 -3.83 14.92
C LEU A 323 -11.48 -4.33 14.90
N LEU A 324 -11.22 -5.43 14.22
CA LEU A 324 -9.87 -5.98 14.08
C LEU A 324 -8.95 -5.09 13.22
N ALA A 325 -9.50 -4.33 12.25
CA ALA A 325 -8.75 -3.37 11.45
C ALA A 325 -8.07 -2.28 12.30
N PHE A 326 -8.67 -1.89 13.44
CA PHE A 326 -8.03 -0.94 14.36
C PHE A 326 -6.71 -1.46 14.94
N ILE A 327 -6.54 -2.77 15.10
CA ILE A 327 -5.31 -3.37 15.63
C ILE A 327 -4.17 -3.15 14.63
N GLY A 328 -4.41 -3.47 13.37
CA GLY A 328 -3.45 -3.26 12.29
C GLY A 328 -2.28 -4.25 12.28
N ALA A 329 -1.27 -3.90 11.50
CA ALA A 329 -0.08 -4.71 11.24
C ALA A 329 1.04 -4.52 12.31
N CYS A 330 2.19 -5.17 12.13
CA CYS A 330 3.36 -5.01 12.98
C CYS A 330 3.95 -3.60 12.90
N SER A 331 4.57 -3.13 13.97
CA SER A 331 5.36 -1.90 13.99
C SER A 331 6.52 -2.00 12.99
N GLY A 332 6.82 -0.91 12.27
CA GLY A 332 7.85 -0.93 11.24
C GLY A 332 7.51 -1.75 9.99
N SER A 333 6.21 -2.02 9.76
CA SER A 333 5.63 -2.49 8.51
C SER A 333 4.94 -1.34 7.76
N VAL A 334 4.48 -1.60 6.54
CA VAL A 334 3.73 -0.63 5.72
C VAL A 334 2.28 -0.47 6.19
N GLY A 335 1.71 -1.49 6.85
CA GLY A 335 0.31 -1.48 7.28
C GLY A 335 -0.03 -0.40 8.28
N GLY A 336 -1.30 -0.01 8.33
CA GLY A 336 -1.87 0.98 9.24
C GLY A 336 -2.21 0.43 10.63
N GLY A 337 -3.17 1.09 11.32
CA GLY A 337 -3.71 0.69 12.61
C GLY A 337 -2.87 1.15 13.82
N ILE A 338 -3.35 0.78 15.02
CA ILE A 338 -2.70 1.10 16.32
C ILE A 338 -1.36 0.39 16.44
N LYS A 339 -1.13 -0.67 15.69
CA LYS A 339 0.01 -1.60 15.65
C LYS A 339 -0.07 -2.71 16.70
N ALA A 340 0.19 -3.92 16.25
CA ALA A 340 0.15 -5.13 17.07
C ALA A 340 0.98 -5.02 18.36
N TRP A 341 2.15 -4.35 18.32
CA TRP A 341 3.00 -4.10 19.48
C TRP A 341 2.30 -3.33 20.59
N ARG A 342 1.59 -2.26 20.26
CA ARG A 342 0.90 -1.43 21.26
C ARG A 342 -0.22 -2.19 21.94
N ILE A 343 -1.00 -2.96 21.18
CA ILE A 343 -2.05 -3.82 21.73
C ILE A 343 -1.47 -4.90 22.64
N ASN A 344 -0.37 -5.55 22.22
CA ASN A 344 0.32 -6.54 23.06
C ASN A 344 0.77 -5.95 24.41
N ILE A 345 1.30 -4.72 24.41
CA ILE A 345 1.66 -4.03 25.66
C ILE A 345 0.41 -3.76 26.51
N LEU A 346 -0.66 -3.23 25.91
CA LEU A 346 -1.89 -2.94 26.66
C LEU A 346 -2.47 -4.19 27.31
N ILE A 347 -2.50 -5.33 26.61
CA ILE A 347 -2.97 -6.61 27.17
C ILE A 347 -2.07 -7.08 28.31
N ARG A 348 -0.77 -6.84 28.26
CA ARG A 348 0.16 -7.23 29.34
C ARG A 348 0.09 -6.33 30.59
N LEU A 349 -0.43 -5.12 30.42
CA LEU A 349 -0.58 -4.14 31.50
C LEU A 349 -1.94 -4.22 32.20
N ALA A 350 -2.96 -4.80 31.53
CA ALA A 350 -4.28 -5.06 32.08
C ALA A 350 -4.32 -6.35 32.89
#